data_b1662bf8de3e80008fb8e17ed87e67b3
#
_entry.id   b1662bf8de3e80008fb8e17ed87e67b3
#
_cell.length_a   1.000
_cell.length_b   1.000
_cell.length_c   1.000
_cell.angle_alpha   90.00
_cell.angle_beta   90.00
_cell.angle_gamma   90.00
#
_symmetry.space_group_name_H-M   'P 1'
#
loop_
_entity.id
_entity.type
_entity.pdbx_description
1 polymer ?
#
loop_
_entity_poly.entity_id
_entity_poly.type
_entity_poly.pdbx_seq_one_letter_code
_entity_poly.pdbx_strand_id
1 'polypeptide(L)'
;MKRSVTAVIVATLVIALAGCGWLGGKKDEQRNWQAADWYRAAKEELDSGNWLGAVKLYGELESKFPFGRFAQQAQLDTAYAYYKEGDTAQSITALDRFMKSYPNHEHLDYALYLKALANFRDDLGPLASFVGRQDHADRDPKAARESFEMFKELVTRYPDSRYAGDSRQRMDYLVDALARHELNVAQYYLRRGAWLGAVNRAQDILVRFPSSPERRGALEILVEGYDRMGLPELRDDARKVLARNYPADAMAGEGKNRPGWFRWPW
;
A
#
# COMPACT_ATOMS: atom_id res chain seq x y z
N MET A 1 52.16 44.82 14.58
CA MET A 1 51.56 43.57 14.10
C MET A 1 51.03 42.64 15.19
N LYS A 2 51.64 42.47 16.36
CA LYS A 2 51.13 41.59 17.43
C LYS A 2 49.83 42.07 18.10
N ARG A 3 49.58 43.36 18.22
CA ARG A 3 48.35 43.92 18.83
C ARG A 3 47.09 43.77 17.97
N SER A 4 47.22 43.74 16.64
CA SER A 4 46.10 43.54 15.73
C SER A 4 45.60 42.09 15.68
N VAL A 5 46.52 41.13 15.84
CA VAL A 5 46.16 39.70 15.84
C VAL A 5 45.44 39.33 17.12
N THR A 6 45.85 39.86 18.27
CA THR A 6 45.15 39.63 19.56
C THR A 6 43.75 40.24 19.56
N ALA A 7 43.52 41.37 18.95
CA ALA A 7 42.20 42.00 18.88
C ALA A 7 41.25 41.16 17.96
N VAL A 8 41.73 40.57 16.88
CA VAL A 8 40.91 39.71 16.00
C VAL A 8 40.57 38.39 16.69
N ILE A 9 41.52 37.81 17.45
CA ILE A 9 41.25 36.55 18.19
C ILE A 9 40.22 36.78 19.30
N VAL A 10 40.28 37.87 20.01
CA VAL A 10 39.30 38.22 21.06
C VAL A 10 37.94 38.49 20.46
N ALA A 11 37.84 39.19 19.31
CA ALA A 11 36.59 39.46 18.63
C ALA A 11 35.91 38.15 18.11
N THR A 12 36.69 37.21 17.56
CA THR A 12 36.18 35.88 17.12
C THR A 12 35.71 35.03 18.30
N LEU A 13 36.39 35.09 19.44
CA LEU A 13 36.02 34.35 20.64
C LEU A 13 34.70 34.87 21.24
N VAL A 14 34.48 36.19 21.23
CA VAL A 14 33.24 36.83 21.72
C VAL A 14 32.06 36.46 20.83
N ILE A 15 32.22 36.39 19.51
CA ILE A 15 31.15 35.99 18.57
C ILE A 15 30.82 34.51 18.76
N ALA A 16 31.79 33.64 19.07
CA ALA A 16 31.53 32.21 19.34
C ALA A 16 30.76 31.97 20.65
N LEU A 17 30.94 32.83 21.67
CA LEU A 17 30.20 32.76 22.94
C LEU A 17 28.79 33.32 22.88
N ALA A 18 28.51 34.22 21.96
CA ALA A 18 27.17 34.78 21.76
C ALA A 18 26.22 33.82 20.98
N GLY A 19 26.78 32.83 20.28
CA GLY A 19 26.00 31.89 19.49
C GLY A 19 25.26 30.80 20.28
N CYS A 20 25.59 30.56 21.54
CA CYS A 20 24.97 29.49 22.35
C CYS A 20 23.62 29.86 22.95
N GLY A 21 23.19 31.12 22.93
CA GLY A 21 21.92 31.56 23.50
C GLY A 21 20.70 31.38 22.59
N TRP A 22 20.91 31.27 21.28
CA TRP A 22 19.77 31.20 20.34
C TRP A 22 19.19 29.79 20.18
N LEU A 23 19.92 28.73 20.52
CA LEU A 23 19.46 27.33 20.48
C LEU A 23 18.67 26.89 21.74
N GLY A 24 18.67 27.68 22.81
CA GLY A 24 18.01 27.37 24.09
C GLY A 24 16.53 27.76 24.14
N GLY A 25 16.09 28.77 23.36
CA GLY A 25 14.78 29.41 23.52
C GLY A 25 13.57 28.50 23.29
N LYS A 26 13.65 27.54 22.37
CA LYS A 26 12.53 26.63 22.08
C LYS A 26 12.25 25.59 23.18
N LYS A 27 13.26 25.17 23.94
CA LYS A 27 13.08 24.18 25.02
C LYS A 27 12.42 24.78 26.27
N ASP A 28 12.65 26.05 26.58
CA ASP A 28 12.04 26.72 27.74
C ASP A 28 10.56 27.05 27.52
N GLU A 29 10.16 27.37 26.29
CA GLU A 29 8.79 27.66 25.93
C GLU A 29 7.87 26.41 26.02
N GLN A 30 8.41 25.23 25.64
CA GLN A 30 7.70 23.94 25.68
C GLN A 30 7.52 23.38 27.11
N ARG A 31 8.20 23.95 28.11
CA ARG A 31 8.19 23.45 29.49
C ARG A 31 6.81 23.52 30.15
N ASN A 32 5.97 24.47 29.73
CA ASN A 32 4.63 24.67 30.24
C ASN A 32 3.51 24.24 29.29
N TRP A 33 3.85 23.58 28.20
CA TRP A 33 2.85 23.19 27.22
C TRP A 33 1.90 22.12 27.79
N GLN A 34 0.61 22.30 27.50
CA GLN A 34 -0.45 21.33 27.73
C GLN A 34 -0.54 20.37 26.54
N ALA A 35 -1.28 19.28 26.67
CA ALA A 35 -1.48 18.31 25.60
C ALA A 35 -1.98 18.95 24.28
N ALA A 36 -2.83 19.98 24.38
CA ALA A 36 -3.35 20.70 23.23
C ALA A 36 -2.26 21.51 22.50
N ASP A 37 -1.27 22.04 23.21
CA ASP A 37 -0.19 22.84 22.61
C ASP A 37 0.77 21.93 21.85
N TRP A 38 1.12 20.78 22.45
CA TRP A 38 1.93 19.75 21.79
C TRP A 38 1.24 19.23 20.53
N TYR A 39 -0.07 18.95 20.63
CA TYR A 39 -0.85 18.46 19.48
C TYR A 39 -0.88 19.50 18.36
N ARG A 40 -1.15 20.77 18.68
CA ARG A 40 -1.17 21.86 17.69
C ARG A 40 0.17 22.01 16.97
N ALA A 41 1.28 22.06 17.72
CA ALA A 41 2.61 22.17 17.13
C ALA A 41 2.96 20.95 16.24
N ALA A 42 2.60 19.72 16.65
CA ALA A 42 2.77 18.53 15.84
C ALA A 42 1.91 18.59 14.56
N LYS A 43 0.69 19.11 14.66
CA LYS A 43 -0.21 19.29 13.53
C LYS A 43 0.30 20.33 12.53
N GLU A 44 0.91 21.41 12.99
CA GLU A 44 1.57 22.41 12.15
C GLU A 44 2.73 21.81 11.34
N GLU A 45 3.56 20.98 11.98
CA GLU A 45 4.62 20.24 11.28
C GLU A 45 4.04 19.26 10.25
N LEU A 46 2.97 18.54 10.60
CA LEU A 46 2.27 17.62 9.71
C LEU A 46 1.71 18.35 8.48
N ASP A 47 1.05 19.48 8.69
CA ASP A 47 0.41 20.27 7.63
C ASP A 47 1.45 20.97 6.73
N SER A 48 2.63 21.27 7.27
CA SER A 48 3.77 21.78 6.48
C SER A 48 4.50 20.73 5.65
N GLY A 49 4.18 19.43 5.87
CA GLY A 49 4.85 18.32 5.21
C GLY A 49 6.13 17.85 5.90
N ASN A 50 6.44 18.37 7.10
CA ASN A 50 7.55 17.88 7.92
C ASN A 50 7.10 16.67 8.73
N TRP A 51 6.96 15.50 8.03
CA TRP A 51 6.41 14.28 8.61
C TRP A 51 7.18 13.78 9.81
N LEU A 52 8.52 13.76 9.74
CA LEU A 52 9.37 13.32 10.85
C LEU A 52 9.36 14.31 12.02
N GLY A 53 9.24 15.61 11.74
CA GLY A 53 9.03 16.63 12.77
C GLY A 53 7.71 16.40 13.53
N ALA A 54 6.64 16.13 12.81
CA ALA A 54 5.34 15.79 13.38
C ALA A 54 5.40 14.52 14.26
N VAL A 55 6.00 13.43 13.76
CA VAL A 55 6.21 12.17 14.51
C VAL A 55 6.92 12.42 15.84
N LYS A 56 7.98 13.24 15.81
CA LYS A 56 8.72 13.58 17.03
C LYS A 56 7.85 14.32 18.06
N LEU A 57 7.08 15.33 17.63
CA LEU A 57 6.24 16.12 18.55
C LEU A 57 5.04 15.30 19.05
N TYR A 58 4.45 14.44 18.24
CA TYR A 58 3.43 13.49 18.70
C TYR A 58 3.98 12.49 19.71
N GLY A 59 5.22 12.00 19.51
CA GLY A 59 5.92 11.13 20.47
C GLY A 59 6.17 11.82 21.83
N GLU A 60 6.57 13.11 21.82
CA GLU A 60 6.70 13.91 23.04
C GLU A 60 5.35 14.11 23.74
N LEU A 61 4.28 14.33 22.97
CA LEU A 61 2.92 14.42 23.50
C LEU A 61 2.53 13.12 24.20
N GLU A 62 2.67 11.98 23.54
CA GLU A 62 2.33 10.66 24.11
C GLU A 62 3.15 10.35 25.36
N SER A 63 4.43 10.74 25.38
CA SER A 63 5.32 10.53 26.53
C SER A 63 4.88 11.35 27.77
N LYS A 64 4.43 12.59 27.57
CA LYS A 64 4.05 13.51 28.66
C LYS A 64 2.58 13.37 29.07
N PHE A 65 1.73 13.06 28.11
CA PHE A 65 0.27 12.99 28.25
C PHE A 65 -0.25 11.68 27.60
N PRO A 66 0.03 10.50 28.19
CA PRO A 66 -0.26 9.21 27.57
C PRO A 66 -1.75 8.89 27.45
N PHE A 67 -2.61 9.68 28.08
CA PHE A 67 -4.05 9.44 28.13
C PHE A 67 -4.86 10.62 27.58
N GLY A 68 -6.07 10.32 27.12
CA GLY A 68 -7.02 11.30 26.64
C GLY A 68 -7.03 11.45 25.11
N ARG A 69 -7.94 12.29 24.65
CA ARG A 69 -8.23 12.43 23.20
C ARG A 69 -7.03 12.84 22.36
N PHE A 70 -6.15 13.68 22.89
CA PHE A 70 -4.97 14.15 22.15
C PHE A 70 -3.94 13.05 21.96
N ALA A 71 -3.74 12.15 22.95
CA ALA A 71 -2.87 11.01 22.80
C ALA A 71 -3.42 9.99 21.79
N GLN A 72 -4.72 9.76 21.81
CA GLN A 72 -5.38 8.87 20.84
C GLN A 72 -5.23 9.40 19.40
N GLN A 73 -5.53 10.68 19.20
CA GLN A 73 -5.40 11.31 17.89
C GLN A 73 -3.93 11.38 17.44
N ALA A 74 -2.99 11.66 18.37
CA ALA A 74 -1.57 11.70 18.06
C ALA A 74 -1.04 10.34 17.54
N GLN A 75 -1.51 9.21 18.09
CA GLN A 75 -1.15 7.88 17.58
C GLN A 75 -1.62 7.68 16.13
N LEU A 76 -2.83 8.11 15.83
CA LEU A 76 -3.41 7.99 14.50
C LEU A 76 -2.70 8.92 13.49
N ASP A 77 -2.42 10.17 13.90
CA ASP A 77 -1.71 11.14 13.06
C ASP A 77 -0.23 10.76 12.88
N THR A 78 0.39 10.10 13.86
CA THR A 78 1.73 9.50 13.74
C THR A 78 1.76 8.43 12.65
N ALA A 79 0.75 7.56 12.64
CA ALA A 79 0.64 6.54 11.58
C ALA A 79 0.46 7.18 10.19
N TYR A 80 -0.34 8.25 10.11
CA TYR A 80 -0.48 9.02 8.87
C TYR A 80 0.81 9.70 8.45
N ALA A 81 1.57 10.28 9.38
CA ALA A 81 2.86 10.90 9.09
C ALA A 81 3.86 9.90 8.51
N TYR A 82 3.98 8.71 9.10
CA TYR A 82 4.81 7.62 8.54
C TYR A 82 4.33 7.19 7.14
N TYR A 83 3.01 7.08 6.94
CA TYR A 83 2.46 6.79 5.62
C TYR A 83 2.84 7.85 4.58
N LYS A 84 2.81 9.12 4.94
CA LYS A 84 3.19 10.24 4.06
C LYS A 84 4.68 10.28 3.78
N GLU A 85 5.52 9.95 4.75
CA GLU A 85 6.97 9.82 4.61
C GLU A 85 7.36 8.66 3.68
N GLY A 86 6.46 7.65 3.55
CA GLY A 86 6.73 6.44 2.78
C GLY A 86 7.25 5.28 3.63
N ASP A 87 7.34 5.45 4.96
CA ASP A 87 7.68 4.37 5.88
C ASP A 87 6.42 3.56 6.22
N THR A 88 6.05 2.68 5.27
CA THR A 88 4.84 1.84 5.38
C THR A 88 4.91 0.90 6.56
N ALA A 89 6.09 0.37 6.90
CA ALA A 89 6.27 -0.55 8.01
C ALA A 89 5.97 0.10 9.37
N GLN A 90 6.48 1.32 9.59
CA GLN A 90 6.18 2.08 10.80
C GLN A 90 4.72 2.53 10.86
N SER A 91 4.14 2.91 9.71
CA SER A 91 2.72 3.25 9.62
C SER A 91 1.84 2.08 10.06
N ILE A 92 2.06 0.88 9.50
CA ILE A 92 1.32 -0.34 9.86
C ILE A 92 1.49 -0.67 11.34
N THR A 93 2.72 -0.60 11.87
CA THR A 93 3.02 -0.85 13.29
C THR A 93 2.27 0.12 14.21
N ALA A 94 2.23 1.41 13.86
CA ALA A 94 1.51 2.43 14.63
C ALA A 94 -0.01 2.20 14.59
N LEU A 95 -0.55 1.81 13.43
CA LEU A 95 -1.98 1.49 13.28
C LEU A 95 -2.38 0.23 14.07
N ASP A 96 -1.54 -0.82 14.06
CA ASP A 96 -1.78 -2.02 14.85
C ASP A 96 -1.79 -1.72 16.35
N ARG A 97 -0.86 -0.90 16.82
CA ARG A 97 -0.83 -0.41 18.21
C ARG A 97 -2.10 0.37 18.54
N PHE A 98 -2.50 1.32 17.66
CA PHE A 98 -3.72 2.11 17.84
C PHE A 98 -4.97 1.23 17.94
N MET A 99 -5.20 0.36 16.97
CA MET A 99 -6.38 -0.52 16.93
C MET A 99 -6.43 -1.48 18.12
N LYS A 100 -5.28 -1.96 18.58
CA LYS A 100 -5.17 -2.80 19.77
C LYS A 100 -5.47 -2.03 21.06
N SER A 101 -4.99 -0.79 21.17
CA SER A 101 -5.17 0.05 22.36
C SER A 101 -6.58 0.63 22.46
N TYR A 102 -7.23 0.87 21.33
CA TYR A 102 -8.53 1.57 21.25
C TYR A 102 -9.52 0.81 20.35
N PRO A 103 -9.95 -0.42 20.73
CA PRO A 103 -10.76 -1.31 19.89
C PRO A 103 -12.18 -0.79 19.60
N ASN A 104 -12.63 0.26 20.29
CA ASN A 104 -13.94 0.89 20.12
C ASN A 104 -13.83 2.39 19.75
N HIS A 105 -12.69 2.82 19.21
CA HIS A 105 -12.51 4.22 18.83
C HIS A 105 -13.38 4.58 17.62
N GLU A 106 -13.92 5.79 17.58
CA GLU A 106 -14.78 6.27 16.49
C GLU A 106 -14.10 6.30 15.10
N HIS A 107 -12.77 6.40 15.05
CA HIS A 107 -11.98 6.43 13.82
C HIS A 107 -11.30 5.09 13.48
N LEU A 108 -11.85 3.96 13.92
CA LEU A 108 -11.31 2.64 13.54
C LEU A 108 -11.47 2.35 12.05
N ASP A 109 -12.53 2.87 11.45
CA ASP A 109 -12.72 2.82 9.99
C ASP A 109 -11.58 3.51 9.24
N TYR A 110 -11.15 4.69 9.71
CA TYR A 110 -10.00 5.38 9.15
C TYR A 110 -8.69 4.61 9.38
N ALA A 111 -8.50 4.05 10.58
CA ALA A 111 -7.30 3.26 10.89
C ALA A 111 -7.17 2.03 9.96
N LEU A 112 -8.27 1.29 9.75
CA LEU A 112 -8.33 0.17 8.80
C LEU A 112 -8.05 0.64 7.36
N TYR A 113 -8.67 1.75 6.95
CA TYR A 113 -8.45 2.34 5.64
C TYR A 113 -7.00 2.72 5.40
N LEU A 114 -6.38 3.42 6.35
CA LEU A 114 -4.98 3.84 6.24
C LEU A 114 -4.02 2.64 6.22
N LYS A 115 -4.31 1.60 7.03
CA LYS A 115 -3.53 0.35 7.01
C LYS A 115 -3.64 -0.37 5.67
N ALA A 116 -4.84 -0.43 5.11
CA ALA A 116 -5.05 -0.98 3.77
C ALA A 116 -4.29 -0.19 2.70
N LEU A 117 -4.30 1.15 2.78
CA LEU A 117 -3.53 2.01 1.88
C LEU A 117 -2.01 1.83 2.03
N ALA A 118 -1.51 1.63 3.26
CA ALA A 118 -0.10 1.39 3.51
C ALA A 118 0.36 0.08 2.82
N ASN A 119 -0.37 -1.02 3.01
CA ASN A 119 -0.11 -2.28 2.31
C ASN A 119 -0.27 -2.14 0.78
N PHE A 120 -1.23 -1.36 0.32
CA PHE A 120 -1.43 -1.09 -1.10
C PHE A 120 -0.26 -0.33 -1.73
N ARG A 121 0.38 0.61 -0.98
CA ARG A 121 1.55 1.37 -1.43
C ARG A 121 2.85 0.58 -1.39
N ASP A 122 3.01 -0.31 -0.41
CA ASP A 122 4.19 -1.15 -0.29
C ASP A 122 4.39 -2.01 -1.55
N ASP A 123 3.28 -2.41 -2.15
CA ASP A 123 3.26 -3.09 -3.44
C ASP A 123 3.77 -2.21 -4.61
N LEU A 124 3.75 -0.88 -4.50
CA LEU A 124 4.26 0.04 -5.53
C LEU A 124 5.78 0.30 -5.44
N GLY A 125 6.41 0.13 -4.27
CA GLY A 125 7.85 0.37 -3.99
C GLY A 125 8.33 1.80 -4.28
N PRO A 126 9.48 2.22 -3.74
CA PRO A 126 9.98 3.60 -3.88
C PRO A 126 10.38 3.96 -5.32
N LEU A 127 10.58 2.99 -6.20
CA LEU A 127 10.95 3.19 -7.61
C LEU A 127 9.76 3.20 -8.58
N ALA A 128 8.54 3.01 -8.10
CA ALA A 128 7.35 2.94 -8.97
C ALA A 128 7.11 4.22 -9.78
N SER A 129 7.58 5.37 -9.28
CA SER A 129 7.53 6.65 -10.01
C SER A 129 8.57 6.75 -11.13
N PHE A 130 9.64 5.96 -11.09
CA PHE A 130 10.76 6.01 -12.05
C PHE A 130 10.70 4.91 -13.13
N VAL A 131 10.11 3.77 -12.84
CA VAL A 131 10.22 2.56 -13.70
C VAL A 131 8.95 2.32 -14.55
N GLY A 132 8.03 3.30 -14.64
CA GLY A 132 6.77 3.10 -15.34
C GLY A 132 5.94 2.00 -14.66
N ARG A 133 4.62 2.12 -14.69
CA ARG A 133 3.66 1.20 -14.07
C ARG A 133 4.09 -0.27 -14.17
N GLN A 134 4.88 -0.76 -13.22
CA GLN A 134 4.95 -2.19 -12.98
C GLN A 134 3.58 -2.61 -12.44
N ASP A 135 2.94 -3.53 -13.15
CA ASP A 135 1.65 -4.06 -12.77
C ASP A 135 1.80 -4.80 -11.42
N HIS A 136 0.87 -4.60 -10.49
CA HIS A 136 0.81 -5.37 -9.23
C HIS A 136 0.84 -6.89 -9.46
N ALA A 137 0.47 -7.34 -10.66
CA ALA A 137 0.51 -8.74 -11.05
C ALA A 137 1.92 -9.37 -11.10
N ASP A 138 2.99 -8.55 -11.17
CA ASP A 138 4.36 -9.05 -11.30
C ASP A 138 5.11 -9.16 -9.96
N ARG A 139 4.45 -8.83 -8.83
CA ARG A 139 5.04 -8.79 -7.49
C ARG A 139 4.52 -9.89 -6.56
N ASP A 140 5.12 -9.97 -5.36
CA ASP A 140 4.61 -10.85 -4.30
C ASP A 140 3.17 -10.44 -3.95
N PRO A 141 2.19 -11.33 -4.13
CA PRO A 141 0.78 -11.02 -3.89
C PRO A 141 0.43 -10.88 -2.40
N LYS A 142 1.40 -10.99 -1.48
CA LYS A 142 1.14 -10.93 -0.04
C LYS A 142 0.57 -9.58 0.37
N ALA A 143 1.26 -8.49 0.03
CA ALA A 143 0.80 -7.13 0.39
C ALA A 143 -0.56 -6.81 -0.24
N ALA A 144 -0.79 -7.24 -1.50
CA ALA A 144 -2.08 -7.09 -2.17
C ALA A 144 -3.21 -7.85 -1.46
N ARG A 145 -2.94 -9.07 -0.98
CA ARG A 145 -3.92 -9.86 -0.18
C ARG A 145 -4.19 -9.20 1.17
N GLU A 146 -3.16 -8.75 1.88
CA GLU A 146 -3.32 -8.06 3.16
C GLU A 146 -4.13 -6.76 3.00
N SER A 147 -3.83 -5.98 1.96
CA SER A 147 -4.60 -4.77 1.62
C SER A 147 -6.07 -5.11 1.34
N PHE A 148 -6.33 -6.14 0.54
CA PHE A 148 -7.69 -6.60 0.23
C PHE A 148 -8.46 -6.99 1.51
N GLU A 149 -7.86 -7.77 2.40
CA GLU A 149 -8.53 -8.19 3.65
C GLU A 149 -8.84 -6.99 4.57
N MET A 150 -7.95 -5.99 4.64
CA MET A 150 -8.21 -4.77 5.41
C MET A 150 -9.35 -3.94 4.82
N PHE A 151 -9.38 -3.73 3.49
CA PHE A 151 -10.51 -3.06 2.83
C PHE A 151 -11.81 -3.84 3.02
N LYS A 152 -11.79 -5.17 2.91
CA LYS A 152 -12.95 -6.04 3.13
C LYS A 152 -13.45 -5.94 4.57
N GLU A 153 -12.56 -5.95 5.57
CA GLU A 153 -12.92 -5.75 6.96
C GLU A 153 -13.61 -4.39 7.15
N LEU A 154 -13.06 -3.32 6.55
CA LEU A 154 -13.64 -1.98 6.60
C LEU A 154 -15.08 -1.98 6.07
N VAL A 155 -15.30 -2.45 4.84
CA VAL A 155 -16.63 -2.39 4.22
C VAL A 155 -17.64 -3.31 4.90
N THR A 156 -17.18 -4.34 5.60
CA THR A 156 -18.03 -5.28 6.34
C THR A 156 -18.43 -4.71 7.70
N ARG A 157 -17.47 -4.13 8.44
CA ARG A 157 -17.72 -3.61 9.80
C ARG A 157 -18.27 -2.18 9.79
N TYR A 158 -17.93 -1.40 8.78
CA TYR A 158 -18.27 0.02 8.66
C TYR A 158 -18.84 0.33 7.26
N PRO A 159 -19.99 -0.26 6.88
CA PRO A 159 -20.54 -0.12 5.53
C PRO A 159 -20.91 1.31 5.16
N ASP A 160 -21.24 2.15 6.16
CA ASP A 160 -21.61 3.55 6.02
C ASP A 160 -20.43 4.52 6.18
N SER A 161 -19.21 4.00 6.36
CA SER A 161 -18.00 4.82 6.40
C SER A 161 -17.79 5.55 5.08
N ARG A 162 -17.34 6.80 5.17
CA ARG A 162 -16.95 7.59 3.99
C ARG A 162 -15.86 6.94 3.15
N TYR A 163 -15.11 6.00 3.72
CA TYR A 163 -14.05 5.26 3.05
C TYR A 163 -14.55 3.99 2.36
N ALA A 164 -15.78 3.54 2.63
CA ALA A 164 -16.29 2.26 2.12
C ALA A 164 -16.43 2.25 0.59
N GLY A 165 -16.79 3.37 -0.03
CA GLY A 165 -16.91 3.49 -1.49
C GLY A 165 -15.57 3.30 -2.20
N ASP A 166 -14.54 4.03 -1.79
CA ASP A 166 -13.17 3.91 -2.33
C ASP A 166 -12.59 2.52 -2.04
N SER A 167 -12.84 1.98 -0.84
CA SER A 167 -12.38 0.64 -0.47
C SER A 167 -12.92 -0.44 -1.40
N ARG A 168 -14.20 -0.40 -1.80
CA ARG A 168 -14.78 -1.34 -2.77
C ARG A 168 -14.08 -1.25 -4.13
N GLN A 169 -13.83 -0.05 -4.63
CA GLN A 169 -13.15 0.14 -5.92
C GLN A 169 -11.71 -0.42 -5.89
N ARG A 170 -11.00 -0.25 -4.77
CA ARG A 170 -9.66 -0.82 -4.59
C ARG A 170 -9.69 -2.34 -4.44
N MET A 171 -10.71 -2.89 -3.79
CA MET A 171 -10.90 -4.34 -3.71
C MET A 171 -11.10 -4.93 -5.10
N ASP A 172 -11.92 -4.32 -5.97
CA ASP A 172 -12.11 -4.78 -7.35
C ASP A 172 -10.78 -4.75 -8.13
N TYR A 173 -10.01 -3.67 -8.01
CA TYR A 173 -8.68 -3.57 -8.61
C TYR A 173 -7.73 -4.65 -8.11
N LEU A 174 -7.70 -4.93 -6.79
CA LEU A 174 -6.84 -5.94 -6.19
C LEU A 174 -7.23 -7.35 -6.62
N VAL A 175 -8.52 -7.64 -6.76
CA VAL A 175 -9.04 -8.91 -7.28
C VAL A 175 -8.52 -9.15 -8.70
N ASP A 176 -8.58 -8.16 -9.57
CA ASP A 176 -8.10 -8.27 -10.95
C ASP A 176 -6.56 -8.41 -10.99
N ALA A 177 -5.83 -7.65 -10.15
CA ALA A 177 -4.37 -7.76 -10.06
C ALA A 177 -3.92 -9.15 -9.57
N LEU A 178 -4.60 -9.70 -8.55
CA LEU A 178 -4.33 -11.04 -8.04
C LEU A 178 -4.65 -12.13 -9.07
N ALA A 179 -5.76 -12.01 -9.79
CA ALA A 179 -6.11 -12.94 -10.86
C ALA A 179 -5.08 -12.91 -11.99
N ARG A 180 -4.62 -11.72 -12.38
CA ARG A 180 -3.58 -11.53 -13.40
C ARG A 180 -2.24 -12.11 -12.95
N HIS A 181 -1.86 -11.95 -11.69
CA HIS A 181 -0.67 -12.61 -11.14
C HIS A 181 -0.75 -14.12 -11.30
N GLU A 182 -1.86 -14.76 -10.91
CA GLU A 182 -2.05 -16.21 -11.05
C GLU A 182 -2.02 -16.63 -12.53
N LEU A 183 -2.57 -15.80 -13.43
CA LEU A 183 -2.52 -16.06 -14.87
C LEU A 183 -1.09 -16.02 -15.41
N ASN A 184 -0.28 -15.03 -15.01
CA ASN A 184 1.13 -14.92 -15.39
C ASN A 184 1.91 -16.15 -14.92
N VAL A 185 1.66 -16.63 -13.70
CA VAL A 185 2.27 -17.86 -13.15
C VAL A 185 1.82 -19.09 -13.94
N ALA A 186 0.52 -19.20 -14.26
CA ALA A 186 0.00 -20.31 -15.06
C ALA A 186 0.62 -20.35 -16.46
N GLN A 187 0.74 -19.19 -17.12
CA GLN A 187 1.42 -19.06 -18.42
C GLN A 187 2.90 -19.42 -18.34
N TYR A 188 3.59 -19.03 -17.26
CA TYR A 188 4.99 -19.42 -17.06
C TYR A 188 5.12 -20.94 -16.97
N TYR A 189 4.26 -21.64 -16.21
CA TYR A 189 4.25 -23.09 -16.13
C TYR A 189 3.94 -23.75 -17.48
N LEU A 190 2.99 -23.20 -18.24
CA LEU A 190 2.65 -23.67 -19.58
C LEU A 190 3.88 -23.63 -20.51
N ARG A 191 4.59 -22.49 -20.56
CA ARG A 191 5.83 -22.33 -21.35
C ARG A 191 6.95 -23.26 -20.92
N ARG A 192 6.99 -23.67 -19.65
CA ARG A 192 7.98 -24.61 -19.11
C ARG A 192 7.62 -26.10 -19.28
N GLY A 193 6.46 -26.41 -19.86
CA GLY A 193 5.98 -27.76 -19.99
C GLY A 193 5.44 -28.37 -18.69
N ALA A 194 5.24 -27.55 -17.64
CA ALA A 194 4.64 -28.00 -16.39
C ALA A 194 3.11 -27.95 -16.48
N TRP A 195 2.54 -28.76 -17.38
CA TRP A 195 1.13 -28.69 -17.78
C TRP A 195 0.17 -28.82 -16.62
N LEU A 196 0.39 -29.76 -15.71
CA LEU A 196 -0.46 -29.92 -14.51
C LEU A 196 -0.42 -28.68 -13.61
N GLY A 197 0.76 -28.10 -13.42
CA GLY A 197 0.90 -26.86 -12.64
C GLY A 197 0.15 -25.69 -13.27
N ALA A 198 0.21 -25.54 -14.60
CA ALA A 198 -0.52 -24.53 -15.34
C ALA A 198 -2.04 -24.72 -15.21
N VAL A 199 -2.52 -25.95 -15.38
CA VAL A 199 -3.95 -26.29 -15.24
C VAL A 199 -4.46 -25.98 -13.84
N ASN A 200 -3.74 -26.38 -12.78
CA ASN A 200 -4.16 -26.11 -11.40
C ASN A 200 -4.29 -24.61 -11.13
N ARG A 201 -3.32 -23.79 -11.60
CA ARG A 201 -3.39 -22.34 -11.45
C ARG A 201 -4.55 -21.72 -12.22
N ALA A 202 -4.79 -22.22 -13.44
CA ALA A 202 -5.92 -21.75 -14.24
C ALA A 202 -7.28 -22.11 -13.59
N GLN A 203 -7.42 -23.29 -13.00
CA GLN A 203 -8.61 -23.68 -12.24
C GLN A 203 -8.81 -22.78 -11.02
N ASP A 204 -7.73 -22.47 -10.28
CA ASP A 204 -7.78 -21.54 -9.13
C ASP A 204 -8.31 -20.16 -9.52
N ILE A 205 -7.96 -19.65 -10.71
CA ILE A 205 -8.49 -18.37 -11.20
C ILE A 205 -10.00 -18.45 -11.38
N LEU A 206 -10.52 -19.51 -11.98
CA LEU A 206 -11.96 -19.66 -12.23
C LEU A 206 -12.77 -19.76 -10.93
N VAL A 207 -12.20 -20.38 -9.88
CA VAL A 207 -12.85 -20.60 -8.59
C VAL A 207 -12.76 -19.35 -7.70
N ARG A 208 -11.56 -18.76 -7.59
CA ARG A 208 -11.29 -17.69 -6.62
C ARG A 208 -11.61 -16.31 -7.15
N PHE A 209 -11.58 -16.11 -8.46
CA PHE A 209 -11.79 -14.81 -9.12
C PHE A 209 -12.91 -14.86 -10.17
N PRO A 210 -14.15 -15.20 -9.76
CA PRO A 210 -15.24 -15.45 -10.70
C PRO A 210 -15.72 -14.24 -11.50
N SER A 211 -15.38 -13.02 -11.09
CA SER A 211 -15.72 -11.77 -11.78
C SER A 211 -14.57 -11.19 -12.62
N SER A 212 -13.33 -11.74 -12.48
CA SER A 212 -12.16 -11.17 -13.14
C SER A 212 -12.17 -11.39 -14.66
N PRO A 213 -11.70 -10.44 -15.47
CA PRO A 213 -11.50 -10.59 -16.92
C PRO A 213 -10.48 -11.68 -17.27
N GLU A 214 -9.59 -12.07 -16.35
CA GLU A 214 -8.52 -13.05 -16.55
C GLU A 214 -9.06 -14.49 -16.69
N ARG A 215 -10.35 -14.74 -16.41
CA ARG A 215 -11.02 -16.03 -16.58
C ARG A 215 -10.93 -16.56 -18.01
N ARG A 216 -10.94 -15.69 -19.01
CA ARG A 216 -10.76 -16.09 -20.40
C ARG A 216 -9.40 -16.72 -20.62
N GLY A 217 -8.32 -16.05 -20.22
CA GLY A 217 -6.95 -16.57 -20.32
C GLY A 217 -6.77 -17.88 -19.55
N ALA A 218 -7.45 -18.01 -18.38
CA ALA A 218 -7.46 -19.25 -17.62
C ALA A 218 -8.10 -20.40 -18.40
N LEU A 219 -9.25 -20.19 -19.06
CA LEU A 219 -9.89 -21.19 -19.90
C LEU A 219 -9.02 -21.58 -21.11
N GLU A 220 -8.33 -20.63 -21.75
CA GLU A 220 -7.38 -20.88 -22.83
C GLU A 220 -6.23 -21.77 -22.36
N ILE A 221 -5.69 -21.54 -21.15
CA ILE A 221 -4.66 -22.39 -20.54
C ILE A 221 -5.18 -23.78 -20.21
N LEU A 222 -6.42 -23.93 -19.75
CA LEU A 222 -7.03 -25.23 -19.51
C LEU A 222 -7.14 -26.03 -20.80
N VAL A 223 -7.60 -25.42 -21.90
CA VAL A 223 -7.69 -26.08 -23.22
C VAL A 223 -6.32 -26.57 -23.66
N GLU A 224 -5.27 -25.72 -23.64
CA GLU A 224 -3.93 -26.12 -24.05
C GLU A 224 -3.31 -27.14 -23.09
N GLY A 225 -3.42 -26.92 -21.78
CA GLY A 225 -2.84 -27.81 -20.78
C GLY A 225 -3.42 -29.20 -20.83
N TYR A 226 -4.75 -29.35 -20.95
CA TYR A 226 -5.38 -30.66 -21.11
C TYR A 226 -5.01 -31.35 -22.44
N ASP A 227 -4.89 -30.60 -23.54
CA ASP A 227 -4.43 -31.12 -24.81
C ASP A 227 -3.01 -31.71 -24.71
N ARG A 228 -2.08 -30.96 -24.10
CA ARG A 228 -0.70 -31.38 -23.85
C ARG A 228 -0.57 -32.59 -22.90
N MET A 229 -1.53 -32.76 -22.02
CA MET A 229 -1.59 -33.89 -21.08
C MET A 229 -2.27 -35.12 -21.68
N GLY A 230 -2.82 -35.04 -22.89
CA GLY A 230 -3.54 -36.13 -23.54
C GLY A 230 -4.90 -36.41 -22.91
N LEU A 231 -5.59 -35.39 -22.41
CA LEU A 231 -6.89 -35.45 -21.75
C LEU A 231 -8.00 -34.83 -22.64
N PRO A 232 -8.41 -35.48 -23.75
CA PRO A 232 -9.27 -34.88 -24.76
C PRO A 232 -10.66 -34.50 -24.25
N GLU A 233 -11.24 -35.26 -23.32
CA GLU A 233 -12.56 -34.99 -22.75
C GLU A 233 -12.54 -33.66 -21.96
N LEU A 234 -11.56 -33.46 -21.08
CA LEU A 234 -11.42 -32.25 -20.29
C LEU A 234 -11.08 -31.04 -21.17
N ARG A 235 -10.24 -31.24 -22.21
CA ARG A 235 -9.95 -30.19 -23.21
C ARG A 235 -11.22 -29.73 -23.91
N ASP A 236 -12.04 -30.66 -24.37
CA ASP A 236 -13.25 -30.36 -25.16
C ASP A 236 -14.31 -29.71 -24.28
N ASP A 237 -14.41 -30.11 -23.01
CA ASP A 237 -15.30 -29.44 -22.05
C ASP A 237 -14.82 -27.99 -21.74
N ALA A 238 -13.53 -27.78 -21.49
CA ALA A 238 -12.97 -26.46 -21.34
C ALA A 238 -13.21 -25.57 -22.58
N ARG A 239 -13.06 -26.15 -23.79
CA ARG A 239 -13.33 -25.44 -25.05
C ARG A 239 -14.79 -25.09 -25.21
N LYS A 240 -15.73 -25.95 -24.82
CA LYS A 240 -17.17 -25.64 -24.83
C LYS A 240 -17.48 -24.46 -23.88
N VAL A 241 -16.90 -24.48 -22.67
CA VAL A 241 -17.07 -23.39 -21.71
C VAL A 241 -16.49 -22.07 -22.24
N LEU A 242 -15.30 -22.12 -22.84
CA LEU A 242 -14.67 -20.96 -23.47
C LEU A 242 -15.55 -20.38 -24.60
N ALA A 243 -16.00 -21.22 -25.54
CA ALA A 243 -16.83 -20.80 -26.67
C ALA A 243 -18.19 -20.23 -26.24
N ARG A 244 -18.77 -20.81 -25.17
CA ARG A 244 -20.08 -20.34 -24.64
C ARG A 244 -19.99 -18.97 -23.99
N ASN A 245 -18.91 -18.71 -23.22
CA ASN A 245 -18.75 -17.45 -22.47
C ASN A 245 -18.06 -16.34 -23.30
N TYR A 246 -17.27 -16.73 -24.30
CA TYR A 246 -16.49 -15.81 -25.13
C TYR A 246 -16.65 -16.21 -26.62
N PRO A 247 -17.82 -15.97 -27.23
CA PRO A 247 -18.08 -16.31 -28.63
C PRO A 247 -17.14 -15.56 -29.58
N ALA A 248 -16.79 -16.19 -30.71
CA ALA A 248 -15.79 -15.70 -31.65
C ALA A 248 -16.04 -14.27 -32.18
N ASP A 249 -17.31 -13.88 -32.30
CA ASP A 249 -17.70 -12.57 -32.78
C ASP A 249 -17.41 -11.44 -31.76
N ALA A 250 -17.50 -11.75 -30.44
CA ALA A 250 -17.02 -10.85 -29.38
C ALA A 250 -15.48 -10.76 -29.37
N MET A 251 -14.78 -11.82 -29.75
CA MET A 251 -13.33 -11.86 -29.83
C MET A 251 -12.76 -10.94 -30.93
N ALA A 252 -13.44 -10.77 -32.05
CA ALA A 252 -13.00 -9.91 -33.15
C ALA A 252 -13.04 -8.41 -32.80
N GLY A 253 -13.92 -7.98 -31.90
CA GLY A 253 -14.01 -6.60 -31.39
C GLY A 253 -12.96 -6.25 -30.35
N GLU A 254 -12.64 -7.16 -29.46
CA GLU A 254 -11.66 -6.97 -28.38
C GLU A 254 -10.19 -7.10 -28.83
N GLY A 255 -9.95 -7.77 -29.95
CA GLY A 255 -8.60 -7.94 -30.53
C GLY A 255 -7.90 -6.62 -30.90
N LYS A 256 -8.63 -5.52 -31.05
CA LYS A 256 -8.07 -4.19 -31.32
C LYS A 256 -7.53 -3.47 -30.10
N ASN A 257 -7.92 -3.88 -28.90
CA ASN A 257 -7.50 -3.28 -27.62
C ASN A 257 -6.64 -4.21 -26.75
N ARG A 258 -6.11 -5.31 -27.31
CA ARG A 258 -5.16 -6.17 -26.58
C ARG A 258 -3.86 -5.40 -26.38
N PRO A 259 -3.34 -5.29 -25.13
CA PRO A 259 -1.99 -4.79 -24.88
C PRO A 259 -1.00 -5.63 -25.70
N GLY A 260 -0.02 -4.98 -26.35
CA GLY A 260 0.92 -5.61 -27.32
C GLY A 260 1.77 -6.78 -26.81
N TRP A 261 1.65 -7.15 -25.53
CA TRP A 261 2.30 -8.32 -24.92
C TRP A 261 1.58 -9.66 -25.20
N PHE A 262 0.36 -9.62 -25.76
CA PHE A 262 -0.41 -10.83 -26.13
C PHE A 262 -0.04 -11.36 -27.55
N ARG A 263 1.01 -10.84 -28.19
CA ARG A 263 1.53 -11.45 -29.43
C ARG A 263 2.47 -12.58 -29.06
N TRP A 264 2.02 -13.80 -29.26
CA TRP A 264 2.88 -14.99 -29.22
C TRP A 264 3.99 -14.84 -30.25
N PRO A 265 5.28 -15.02 -29.89
CA PRO A 265 6.40 -14.86 -30.82
C PRO A 265 6.62 -16.06 -31.74
N TRP A 266 5.63 -16.88 -32.03
CA TRP A 266 5.63 -17.93 -33.05
C TRP A 266 4.40 -17.91 -33.93
#